data_36397cce9dd3621ef6bcc48a0696cc4b
#
_entry.id   36397cce9dd3621ef6bcc48a0696cc4b
#
_cell.length_a   1.000
_cell.length_b   1.000
_cell.length_c   1.000
_cell.angle_alpha   90.00
_cell.angle_beta   90.00
_cell.angle_gamma   90.00
#
_symmetry.space_group_name_H-M   'P 1'
#
loop_
_entity.id
_entity.type
_entity.pdbx_description
1 polymer ?
#
loop_
_entity_poly.entity_id
_entity_poly.type
_entity_poly.pdbx_seq_one_letter_code
_entity_poly.pdbx_strand_id
1 'polypeptide(L)'
;MKIHEYQAKELFKKYKIPIPAGGAAFSVEEARKVAAGLGGWPVVVKAQIHAGGRGKGGGVKLARSADEVNTVAGQILGMTLVTHQTGPEGRMVRKVLVEQGLNIKKELYLSIIPDRASAKIVLMASEAGGMDIEEVAAKTPEKIIKVFVDPLLGLQGYHCRQLAFGLNLPPAAVKSFMPMIQNLYRLFVEYDCSLVEINPLVITAEEAVIALDAKVNLDDNALFRHKDVLEFRDLEEEDPLEVEASKFNLNYINLDGNVGNMVNGAGLAMATMDIIKLAGAEPANFLDVGGGASAEMVENGFRIILSDKNVKGILVNIFGGILRCDTLARGVVEAAAKTGINVPVVVRMEGTNVEEGRRILAESGLNLITAADLKDAAKKVAQIVK
;
A
#
# COMPACT_ATOMS: atom_id res chain seq x y z
N MET A 1 -4.85 4.28 0.37
CA MET A 1 -5.03 4.00 -1.08
C MET A 1 -3.76 4.39 -1.82
N LYS A 2 -3.16 3.48 -2.58
CA LYS A 2 -2.07 3.77 -3.51
C LYS A 2 -2.65 4.25 -4.83
N ILE A 3 -1.94 5.16 -5.53
CA ILE A 3 -2.32 5.62 -6.86
C ILE A 3 -1.15 5.48 -7.83
N HIS A 4 -1.45 5.40 -9.14
CA HIS A 4 -0.41 5.32 -10.17
C HIS A 4 0.40 6.61 -10.30
N GLU A 5 1.60 6.52 -10.86
CA GLU A 5 2.48 7.67 -11.08
C GLU A 5 1.80 8.76 -11.91
N TYR A 6 1.07 8.41 -12.98
CA TYR A 6 0.38 9.40 -13.80
C TYR A 6 -0.71 10.15 -13.04
N GLN A 7 -1.46 9.48 -12.13
CA GLN A 7 -2.47 10.09 -11.27
C GLN A 7 -1.82 10.99 -10.21
N ALA A 8 -0.70 10.54 -9.61
CA ALA A 8 0.09 11.36 -8.70
C ALA A 8 0.59 12.64 -9.39
N LYS A 9 1.01 12.53 -10.66
CA LYS A 9 1.43 13.69 -11.47
C LYS A 9 0.27 14.62 -11.86
N GLU A 10 -0.94 14.12 -11.99
CA GLU A 10 -2.14 14.97 -12.12
C GLU A 10 -2.34 15.85 -10.89
N LEU A 11 -2.21 15.26 -9.69
CA LEU A 11 -2.23 16.01 -8.44
C LEU A 11 -1.08 17.01 -8.37
N PHE A 12 0.15 16.61 -8.76
CA PHE A 12 1.30 17.51 -8.80
C PHE A 12 1.04 18.71 -9.71
N LYS A 13 0.48 18.50 -10.88
CA LYS A 13 0.11 19.57 -11.81
C LYS A 13 -0.92 20.53 -11.21
N LYS A 14 -1.96 19.99 -10.53
CA LYS A 14 -2.97 20.79 -9.81
C LYS A 14 -2.33 21.72 -8.77
N TYR A 15 -1.28 21.25 -8.09
CA TYR A 15 -0.53 22.01 -7.10
C TYR A 15 0.69 22.76 -7.67
N LYS A 16 0.83 22.86 -8.98
CA LYS A 16 1.93 23.57 -9.65
C LYS A 16 3.32 23.03 -9.25
N ILE A 17 3.43 21.73 -8.99
CA ILE A 17 4.68 21.03 -8.81
C ILE A 17 5.22 20.70 -10.20
N PRO A 18 6.47 21.09 -10.54
CA PRO A 18 7.01 20.83 -11.88
C PRO A 18 7.17 19.33 -12.15
N ILE A 19 6.61 18.88 -13.28
CA ILE A 19 6.69 17.51 -13.79
C ILE A 19 7.07 17.54 -15.28
N PRO A 20 7.59 16.45 -15.87
CA PRO A 20 7.74 16.34 -17.32
C PRO A 20 6.40 16.46 -18.02
N ALA A 21 6.39 17.03 -19.22
CA ALA A 21 5.21 16.98 -20.08
C ALA A 21 4.95 15.53 -20.48
N GLY A 22 3.70 15.07 -20.41
CA GLY A 22 3.36 13.69 -20.69
C GLY A 22 1.88 13.37 -20.51
N GLY A 23 1.54 12.09 -20.72
CA GLY A 23 0.18 11.58 -20.54
C GLY A 23 0.15 10.05 -20.44
N ALA A 24 -0.90 9.53 -19.78
CA ALA A 24 -1.17 8.11 -19.72
C ALA A 24 -1.69 7.59 -21.06
N ALA A 25 -1.40 6.32 -21.36
CA ALA A 25 -1.90 5.62 -22.53
C ALA A 25 -2.25 4.16 -22.17
N PHE A 26 -3.37 3.68 -22.69
CA PHE A 26 -3.92 2.34 -22.45
C PHE A 26 -3.77 1.43 -23.69
N SER A 27 -3.23 1.98 -24.76
CA SER A 27 -2.92 1.27 -26.01
C SER A 27 -1.65 1.84 -26.65
N VAL A 28 -1.09 1.08 -27.60
CA VAL A 28 0.08 1.53 -28.37
C VAL A 28 -0.28 2.77 -29.21
N GLU A 29 -1.50 2.83 -29.74
CA GLU A 29 -1.95 3.96 -30.53
C GLU A 29 -2.07 5.23 -29.68
N GLU A 30 -2.60 5.12 -28.46
CA GLU A 30 -2.67 6.26 -27.52
C GLU A 30 -1.26 6.71 -27.11
N ALA A 31 -0.34 5.77 -26.82
CA ALA A 31 1.04 6.10 -26.50
C ALA A 31 1.71 6.90 -27.63
N ARG A 32 1.48 6.51 -28.90
CA ARG A 32 1.96 7.24 -30.07
C ARG A 32 1.35 8.65 -30.16
N LYS A 33 0.04 8.79 -29.91
CA LYS A 33 -0.64 10.10 -29.91
C LYS A 33 -0.06 11.03 -28.84
N VAL A 34 0.14 10.51 -27.62
CA VAL A 34 0.75 11.30 -26.54
C VAL A 34 2.15 11.73 -26.94
N ALA A 35 3.00 10.81 -27.43
CA ALA A 35 4.36 11.13 -27.84
C ALA A 35 4.43 12.19 -28.93
N ALA A 36 3.54 12.12 -29.93
CA ALA A 36 3.45 13.10 -31.01
C ALA A 36 3.10 14.51 -30.49
N GLY A 37 2.32 14.59 -29.41
CA GLY A 37 1.93 15.87 -28.76
C GLY A 37 3.05 16.50 -27.94
N LEU A 38 4.14 15.80 -27.61
CA LEU A 38 5.22 16.31 -26.75
C LEU A 38 6.24 17.20 -27.52
N GLY A 39 6.21 17.21 -28.83
CA GLY A 39 6.97 18.15 -29.67
C GLY A 39 8.49 17.93 -29.69
N GLY A 40 9.01 16.83 -29.14
CA GLY A 40 10.47 16.55 -29.11
C GLY A 40 10.81 15.10 -28.74
N TRP A 41 12.06 14.75 -29.03
CA TRP A 41 12.65 13.44 -28.73
C TRP A 41 13.91 13.58 -27.89
N PRO A 42 14.29 12.60 -27.07
CA PRO A 42 13.57 11.35 -26.80
C PRO A 42 12.36 11.53 -25.91
N VAL A 43 11.45 10.54 -25.93
CA VAL A 43 10.41 10.36 -24.91
C VAL A 43 10.70 9.12 -24.09
N VAL A 44 10.12 9.04 -22.88
CA VAL A 44 10.22 7.89 -21.99
C VAL A 44 8.87 7.22 -21.89
N VAL A 45 8.82 5.90 -22.07
CA VAL A 45 7.63 5.07 -21.86
C VAL A 45 7.81 4.29 -20.58
N LYS A 46 6.91 4.50 -19.60
CA LYS A 46 7.00 3.94 -18.24
C LYS A 46 5.79 3.07 -17.94
N ALA A 47 6.00 1.80 -17.57
CA ALA A 47 4.95 0.94 -17.03
C ALA A 47 4.27 1.58 -15.83
N GLN A 48 2.95 1.45 -15.73
CA GLN A 48 2.17 1.95 -14.60
C GLN A 48 1.65 0.76 -13.79
N ILE A 49 2.33 0.46 -12.69
CA ILE A 49 1.96 -0.51 -11.65
C ILE A 49 2.24 0.09 -10.27
N HIS A 50 1.59 -0.42 -9.23
CA HIS A 50 1.79 0.03 -7.83
C HIS A 50 3.06 -0.53 -7.19
N ALA A 51 4.16 -0.59 -7.95
CA ALA A 51 5.46 -1.06 -7.47
C ALA A 51 6.61 -0.19 -7.97
N GLY A 52 7.62 -0.05 -7.10
CA GLY A 52 8.91 0.56 -7.43
C GLY A 52 9.85 -0.38 -8.20
N GLY A 53 11.02 0.14 -8.62
CA GLY A 53 12.03 -0.66 -9.31
C GLY A 53 11.71 -0.99 -10.76
N ARG A 54 10.69 -0.34 -11.35
CA ARG A 54 10.22 -0.59 -12.74
C ARG A 54 11.32 -0.49 -13.79
N GLY A 55 12.26 0.44 -13.60
CA GLY A 55 13.39 0.59 -14.52
C GLY A 55 14.30 -0.65 -14.56
N LYS A 56 14.62 -1.21 -13.39
CA LYS A 56 15.43 -2.43 -13.27
C LYS A 56 14.72 -3.65 -13.86
N GLY A 57 13.39 -3.70 -13.77
CA GLY A 57 12.54 -4.75 -14.35
C GLY A 57 12.27 -4.60 -15.86
N GLY A 58 12.80 -3.56 -16.53
CA GLY A 58 12.59 -3.32 -17.96
C GLY A 58 11.28 -2.59 -18.30
N GLY A 59 10.56 -2.10 -17.27
CA GLY A 59 9.30 -1.35 -17.43
C GLY A 59 9.48 0.15 -17.75
N VAL A 60 10.71 0.63 -17.94
CA VAL A 60 11.00 2.02 -18.32
C VAL A 60 11.98 2.00 -19.48
N LYS A 61 11.58 2.57 -20.62
CA LYS A 61 12.40 2.60 -21.83
C LYS A 61 12.32 3.95 -22.54
N LEU A 62 13.44 4.33 -23.16
CA LEU A 62 13.53 5.49 -24.05
C LEU A 62 13.06 5.13 -25.46
N ALA A 63 12.40 6.07 -26.12
CA ALA A 63 12.08 6.02 -27.54
C ALA A 63 12.48 7.33 -28.22
N ARG A 64 13.14 7.25 -29.38
CA ARG A 64 13.70 8.38 -30.13
C ARG A 64 12.91 8.71 -31.39
N SER A 65 11.84 7.95 -31.66
CA SER A 65 10.95 8.15 -32.80
C SER A 65 9.56 7.58 -32.51
N ALA A 66 8.58 7.93 -33.33
CA ALA A 66 7.22 7.40 -33.24
C ALA A 66 7.18 5.87 -33.43
N ASP A 67 8.04 5.31 -34.29
CA ASP A 67 8.12 3.87 -34.51
C ASP A 67 8.76 3.14 -33.32
N GLU A 68 9.76 3.77 -32.66
CA GLU A 68 10.29 3.25 -31.40
C GLU A 68 9.24 3.28 -30.30
N VAL A 69 8.37 4.30 -30.22
CA VAL A 69 7.25 4.33 -29.25
C VAL A 69 6.32 3.15 -29.48
N ASN A 70 5.94 2.86 -30.73
CA ASN A 70 5.09 1.70 -31.05
C ASN A 70 5.74 0.39 -30.57
N THR A 71 7.03 0.21 -30.84
CA THR A 71 7.77 -0.97 -30.43
C THR A 71 7.86 -1.09 -28.90
N VAL A 72 8.28 -0.01 -28.24
CA VAL A 72 8.49 0.02 -26.79
C VAL A 72 7.16 -0.12 -26.02
N ALA A 73 6.12 0.61 -26.44
CA ALA A 73 4.80 0.51 -25.81
C ALA A 73 4.20 -0.88 -26.00
N GLY A 74 4.37 -1.49 -27.20
CA GLY A 74 3.93 -2.86 -27.46
C GLY A 74 4.67 -3.93 -26.65
N GLN A 75 5.94 -3.68 -26.27
CA GLN A 75 6.70 -4.56 -25.38
C GLN A 75 6.30 -4.43 -23.92
N ILE A 76 5.92 -3.22 -23.48
CA ILE A 76 5.60 -2.94 -22.08
C ILE A 76 4.14 -3.25 -21.76
N LEU A 77 3.20 -2.89 -22.64
CA LEU A 77 1.78 -3.20 -22.45
C LEU A 77 1.56 -4.72 -22.54
N GLY A 78 0.90 -5.28 -21.55
CA GLY A 78 0.63 -6.72 -21.44
C GLY A 78 1.78 -7.55 -20.88
N MET A 79 2.97 -6.97 -20.63
CA MET A 79 4.05 -7.71 -19.97
C MET A 79 3.74 -7.95 -18.49
N THR A 80 4.21 -9.06 -17.95
CA THR A 80 4.28 -9.27 -16.50
C THR A 80 5.59 -8.68 -15.99
N LEU A 81 5.51 -7.57 -15.26
CA LEU A 81 6.67 -6.86 -14.75
C LEU A 81 7.03 -7.37 -13.36
N VAL A 82 8.21 -7.97 -13.24
CA VAL A 82 8.78 -8.47 -11.99
C VAL A 82 9.76 -7.43 -11.43
N THR A 83 9.54 -7.03 -10.17
CA THR A 83 10.41 -6.16 -9.40
C THR A 83 10.61 -6.73 -8.01
N HIS A 84 11.51 -6.17 -7.22
CA HIS A 84 11.68 -6.57 -5.81
C HIS A 84 10.42 -6.32 -4.94
N GLN A 85 9.48 -5.47 -5.41
CA GLN A 85 8.24 -5.14 -4.69
C GLN A 85 7.02 -5.95 -5.18
N THR A 86 7.07 -6.52 -6.39
CA THR A 86 5.95 -7.32 -6.93
C THR A 86 6.03 -8.80 -6.54
N GLY A 87 7.17 -9.23 -6.01
CA GLY A 87 7.45 -10.65 -5.86
C GLY A 87 7.69 -11.37 -7.20
N PRO A 88 7.91 -12.69 -7.17
CA PRO A 88 8.27 -13.49 -8.37
C PRO A 88 7.11 -13.61 -9.37
N GLU A 89 5.88 -13.47 -8.92
CA GLU A 89 4.69 -13.54 -9.80
C GLU A 89 4.55 -12.30 -10.69
N GLY A 90 5.13 -11.16 -10.27
CA GLY A 90 5.06 -9.90 -10.99
C GLY A 90 3.66 -9.28 -11.02
N ARG A 91 3.53 -8.21 -11.80
CA ARG A 91 2.25 -7.52 -12.07
C ARG A 91 2.09 -7.29 -13.57
N MET A 92 0.90 -7.50 -14.08
CA MET A 92 0.58 -7.25 -15.49
C MET A 92 0.47 -5.75 -15.75
N VAL A 93 1.22 -5.27 -16.74
CA VAL A 93 1.19 -3.85 -17.13
C VAL A 93 0.03 -3.61 -18.09
N ARG A 94 -0.97 -2.86 -17.67
CA ARG A 94 -2.17 -2.52 -18.46
C ARG A 94 -2.15 -1.11 -19.02
N LYS A 95 -1.27 -0.27 -18.53
CA LYS A 95 -1.17 1.14 -18.91
C LYS A 95 0.28 1.62 -18.85
N VAL A 96 0.59 2.61 -19.65
CA VAL A 96 1.91 3.26 -19.67
C VAL A 96 1.77 4.77 -19.49
N LEU A 97 2.79 5.40 -18.96
CA LEU A 97 2.97 6.84 -18.96
C LEU A 97 4.03 7.19 -20.00
N VAL A 98 3.70 8.08 -20.94
CA VAL A 98 4.63 8.58 -21.95
C VAL A 98 4.99 10.00 -21.59
N GLU A 99 6.27 10.28 -21.41
CA GLU A 99 6.78 11.58 -20.96
C GLU A 99 7.95 12.07 -21.79
N GLN A 100 8.11 13.38 -21.84
CA GLN A 100 9.27 14.03 -22.41
C GLN A 100 10.55 13.57 -21.70
N GLY A 101 11.58 13.19 -22.45
CA GLY A 101 12.92 12.94 -21.92
C GLY A 101 13.55 14.26 -21.44
N LEU A 102 14.24 14.20 -20.31
CA LEU A 102 14.93 15.35 -19.70
C LEU A 102 16.44 15.21 -19.78
N ASN A 103 17.13 16.33 -19.88
CA ASN A 103 18.59 16.39 -19.74
C ASN A 103 18.95 16.52 -18.26
N ILE A 104 19.17 15.38 -17.59
CA ILE A 104 19.36 15.29 -16.15
C ILE A 104 20.82 15.59 -15.80
N LYS A 105 21.03 16.58 -14.91
CA LYS A 105 22.34 16.95 -14.36
C LYS A 105 22.59 16.26 -13.00
N LYS A 106 21.54 16.15 -12.15
CA LYS A 106 21.64 15.54 -10.82
C LYS A 106 20.32 14.88 -10.45
N GLU A 107 20.39 13.72 -9.83
CA GLU A 107 19.25 13.01 -9.25
C GLU A 107 19.26 13.15 -7.73
N LEU A 108 18.09 13.39 -7.15
CA LEU A 108 17.89 13.61 -5.73
C LEU A 108 16.73 12.71 -5.26
N TYR A 109 16.69 12.42 -3.98
CA TYR A 109 15.55 11.81 -3.30
C TYR A 109 14.79 12.86 -2.50
N LEU A 110 13.47 12.77 -2.49
CA LEU A 110 12.60 13.59 -1.66
C LEU A 110 11.36 12.80 -1.25
N SER A 111 11.02 12.82 0.05
CA SER A 111 9.77 12.24 0.54
C SER A 111 9.18 13.03 1.69
N ILE A 112 7.87 12.85 1.90
CA ILE A 112 7.10 13.39 3.02
C ILE A 112 6.29 12.24 3.64
N ILE A 113 6.43 12.05 4.95
CA ILE A 113 5.71 11.03 5.71
C ILE A 113 5.28 11.57 7.08
N PRO A 114 4.23 11.00 7.71
CA PRO A 114 3.98 11.21 9.14
C PRO A 114 4.94 10.35 9.96
N ASP A 115 5.66 10.96 10.88
CA ASP A 115 6.49 10.24 11.86
C ASP A 115 5.72 10.04 13.16
N ARG A 116 5.34 8.79 13.43
CA ARG A 116 4.55 8.43 14.61
C ARG A 116 5.31 8.63 15.92
N ALA A 117 6.64 8.46 15.92
CA ALA A 117 7.44 8.57 17.12
C ALA A 117 7.50 10.01 17.64
N SER A 118 7.63 10.99 16.75
CA SER A 118 7.67 12.42 17.10
C SER A 118 6.31 13.12 16.97
N ALA A 119 5.27 12.44 16.45
CA ALA A 119 3.97 13.02 16.10
C ALA A 119 4.10 14.25 15.18
N LYS A 120 5.04 14.21 14.23
CA LYS A 120 5.34 15.30 13.27
C LYS A 120 5.29 14.80 11.85
N ILE A 121 5.17 15.74 10.91
CA ILE A 121 5.40 15.46 9.49
C ILE A 121 6.90 15.60 9.23
N VAL A 122 7.51 14.58 8.59
CA VAL A 122 8.94 14.57 8.28
C VAL A 122 9.14 14.67 6.78
N LEU A 123 9.93 15.64 6.37
CA LEU A 123 10.47 15.70 5.01
C LEU A 123 11.86 15.08 5.03
N MET A 124 12.09 14.12 4.16
CA MET A 124 13.39 13.48 3.98
C MET A 124 13.92 13.79 2.60
N ALA A 125 15.20 14.13 2.52
CA ALA A 125 15.86 14.40 1.26
C ALA A 125 17.28 13.82 1.25
N SER A 126 17.78 13.45 0.08
CA SER A 126 19.14 12.96 -0.11
C SER A 126 19.67 13.28 -1.50
N GLU A 127 20.99 13.43 -1.61
CA GLU A 127 21.69 13.53 -2.90
C GLU A 127 21.78 12.16 -3.62
N ALA A 128 21.42 11.06 -2.96
CA ALA A 128 21.37 9.71 -3.51
C ALA A 128 19.98 9.44 -4.14
N GLY A 129 19.66 10.14 -5.23
CA GLY A 129 18.45 9.90 -6.01
C GLY A 129 18.57 8.69 -6.95
N GLY A 130 17.41 8.15 -7.37
CA GLY A 130 17.35 6.97 -8.24
C GLY A 130 17.79 5.66 -7.58
N MET A 131 18.14 5.68 -6.31
CA MET A 131 18.56 4.53 -5.50
C MET A 131 17.44 4.10 -4.55
N ASP A 132 17.56 2.88 -4.03
CA ASP A 132 16.72 2.39 -2.95
C ASP A 132 17.07 3.14 -1.65
N ILE A 133 16.11 3.89 -1.11
CA ILE A 133 16.37 4.76 0.05
C ILE A 133 16.58 3.95 1.33
N GLU A 134 16.00 2.75 1.43
CA GLU A 134 16.19 1.82 2.55
C GLU A 134 17.65 1.35 2.59
N GLU A 135 18.26 1.13 1.43
CA GLU A 135 19.68 0.79 1.34
C GLU A 135 20.56 1.97 1.77
N VAL A 136 20.22 3.19 1.36
CA VAL A 136 20.92 4.41 1.79
C VAL A 136 20.78 4.60 3.30
N ALA A 137 19.57 4.38 3.85
CA ALA A 137 19.31 4.48 5.29
C ALA A 137 20.10 3.46 6.12
N ALA A 138 20.28 2.26 5.59
CA ALA A 138 21.04 1.19 6.26
C ALA A 138 22.56 1.40 6.20
N LYS A 139 23.10 1.87 5.07
CA LYS A 139 24.54 1.97 4.83
C LYS A 139 25.13 3.35 5.16
N THR A 140 24.39 4.42 4.89
CA THR A 140 24.85 5.81 5.00
C THR A 140 23.73 6.74 5.49
N PRO A 141 23.18 6.50 6.71
CA PRO A 141 22.04 7.26 7.24
C PRO A 141 22.29 8.78 7.34
N GLU A 142 23.55 9.18 7.47
CA GLU A 142 24.00 10.59 7.52
C GLU A 142 23.75 11.34 6.19
N LYS A 143 23.55 10.62 5.08
CA LYS A 143 23.20 11.22 3.79
C LYS A 143 21.73 11.59 3.67
N ILE A 144 20.89 11.18 4.64
CA ILE A 144 19.48 11.49 4.66
C ILE A 144 19.23 12.69 5.57
N ILE A 145 18.88 13.80 4.96
CA ILE A 145 18.46 15.03 5.64
C ILE A 145 17.03 14.83 6.11
N LYS A 146 16.77 15.01 7.40
CA LYS A 146 15.43 14.94 7.98
C LYS A 146 15.03 16.30 8.54
N VAL A 147 13.89 16.80 8.10
CA VAL A 147 13.29 18.05 8.57
C VAL A 147 11.93 17.75 9.17
N PHE A 148 11.79 18.01 10.46
CA PHE A 148 10.57 17.75 11.22
C PHE A 148 9.70 19.00 11.25
N VAL A 149 8.48 18.88 10.80
CA VAL A 149 7.49 19.96 10.73
C VAL A 149 6.40 19.70 11.75
N ASP A 150 6.22 20.66 12.65
CA ASP A 150 5.11 20.63 13.61
C ASP A 150 3.79 20.86 12.83
N PRO A 151 2.80 19.96 12.95
CA PRO A 151 1.55 20.06 12.20
C PRO A 151 0.77 21.35 12.47
N LEU A 152 0.91 21.93 13.66
CA LEU A 152 0.22 23.18 14.05
C LEU A 152 0.86 24.41 13.40
N LEU A 153 2.19 24.39 13.19
CA LEU A 153 2.91 25.50 12.59
C LEU A 153 3.01 25.39 11.06
N GLY A 154 2.90 24.17 10.55
CA GLY A 154 3.09 23.88 9.14
C GLY A 154 4.51 24.12 8.63
N LEU A 155 4.73 23.89 7.35
CA LEU A 155 6.04 24.07 6.71
C LEU A 155 6.41 25.55 6.61
N GLN A 156 7.53 25.90 7.21
CA GLN A 156 8.06 27.27 7.22
C GLN A 156 9.24 27.42 6.23
N GLY A 157 9.51 28.66 5.81
CA GLY A 157 10.57 28.94 4.85
C GLY A 157 11.98 28.50 5.30
N TYR A 158 12.25 28.43 6.61
CA TYR A 158 13.54 27.93 7.10
C TYR A 158 13.68 26.40 6.91
N HIS A 159 12.59 25.63 7.02
CA HIS A 159 12.59 24.20 6.73
C HIS A 159 12.97 23.94 5.25
N CYS A 160 12.38 24.74 4.34
CA CYS A 160 12.70 24.61 2.91
C CYS A 160 14.17 24.97 2.63
N ARG A 161 14.71 26.01 3.29
CA ARG A 161 16.14 26.37 3.17
C ARG A 161 17.05 25.28 3.75
N GLN A 162 16.69 24.67 4.87
CA GLN A 162 17.46 23.58 5.46
C GLN A 162 17.60 22.41 4.46
N LEU A 163 16.51 22.04 3.78
CA LEU A 163 16.55 21.03 2.73
C LEU A 163 17.39 21.48 1.54
N ALA A 164 17.17 22.70 1.04
CA ALA A 164 17.87 23.21 -0.13
C ALA A 164 19.39 23.28 0.08
N PHE A 165 19.84 23.76 1.23
CA PHE A 165 21.27 23.83 1.56
C PHE A 165 21.86 22.46 1.87
N GLY A 166 21.13 21.61 2.57
CA GLY A 166 21.58 20.25 2.84
C GLY A 166 21.76 19.39 1.57
N LEU A 167 20.94 19.65 0.52
CA LEU A 167 21.09 19.04 -0.80
C LEU A 167 22.15 19.71 -1.69
N ASN A 168 22.85 20.74 -1.20
CA ASN A 168 23.82 21.52 -1.96
C ASN A 168 23.25 22.03 -3.31
N LEU A 169 22.01 22.57 -3.28
CA LEU A 169 21.35 23.04 -4.49
C LEU A 169 22.03 24.32 -5.01
N PRO A 170 22.25 24.43 -6.33
CA PRO A 170 22.73 25.68 -6.91
C PRO A 170 21.70 26.82 -6.72
N PRO A 171 22.12 28.09 -6.63
CA PRO A 171 21.22 29.21 -6.33
C PRO A 171 19.99 29.32 -7.25
N ALA A 172 20.15 29.01 -8.53
CA ALA A 172 19.03 29.01 -9.48
C ALA A 172 17.99 27.89 -9.15
N ALA A 173 18.46 26.68 -8.82
CA ALA A 173 17.60 25.59 -8.41
C ALA A 173 16.88 25.87 -7.08
N VAL A 174 17.51 26.58 -6.13
CA VAL A 174 16.86 26.97 -4.86
C VAL A 174 15.60 27.79 -5.12
N LYS A 175 15.61 28.72 -6.09
CA LYS A 175 14.44 29.55 -6.42
C LYS A 175 13.23 28.73 -6.86
N SER A 176 13.43 27.66 -7.63
CA SER A 176 12.35 26.76 -8.10
C SER A 176 11.98 25.70 -7.05
N PHE A 177 12.95 25.22 -6.26
CA PHE A 177 12.76 24.25 -5.20
C PHE A 177 11.88 24.76 -4.06
N MET A 178 12.06 26.00 -3.61
CA MET A 178 11.33 26.57 -2.48
C MET A 178 9.81 26.54 -2.65
N PRO A 179 9.22 27.08 -3.74
CA PRO A 179 7.76 27.00 -3.95
C PRO A 179 7.29 25.57 -4.24
N MET A 180 8.12 24.75 -4.90
CA MET A 180 7.80 23.36 -5.15
C MET A 180 7.59 22.58 -3.84
N ILE A 181 8.51 22.70 -2.87
CA ILE A 181 8.43 21.99 -1.58
C ILE A 181 7.22 22.47 -0.75
N GLN A 182 6.90 23.76 -0.79
CA GLN A 182 5.73 24.32 -0.13
C GLN A 182 4.43 23.76 -0.73
N ASN A 183 4.36 23.69 -2.04
CA ASN A 183 3.21 23.13 -2.74
C ASN A 183 3.08 21.61 -2.51
N LEU A 184 4.20 20.88 -2.46
CA LEU A 184 4.21 19.45 -2.17
C LEU A 184 3.72 19.16 -0.75
N TYR A 185 4.18 19.95 0.24
CA TYR A 185 3.70 19.85 1.62
C TYR A 185 2.20 20.18 1.72
N ARG A 186 1.75 21.21 1.00
CA ARG A 186 0.34 21.58 0.96
C ARG A 186 -0.51 20.45 0.37
N LEU A 187 -0.08 19.85 -0.74
CA LEU A 187 -0.73 18.67 -1.31
C LEU A 187 -0.78 17.53 -0.28
N PHE A 188 0.34 17.24 0.38
CA PHE A 188 0.44 16.19 1.39
C PHE A 188 -0.61 16.35 2.50
N VAL A 189 -0.78 17.56 3.02
CA VAL A 189 -1.73 17.85 4.11
C VAL A 189 -3.16 17.91 3.60
N GLU A 190 -3.42 18.60 2.47
CA GLU A 190 -4.78 18.80 1.94
C GLU A 190 -5.41 17.52 1.40
N TYR A 191 -4.62 16.52 0.97
CA TYR A 191 -5.09 15.21 0.50
C TYR A 191 -4.93 14.09 1.53
N ASP A 192 -4.57 14.41 2.77
CA ASP A 192 -4.30 13.40 3.80
C ASP A 192 -3.40 12.28 3.31
N CYS A 193 -2.28 12.66 2.71
CA CYS A 193 -1.33 11.68 2.22
C CYS A 193 -0.63 10.97 3.39
N SER A 194 -0.47 9.66 3.30
CA SER A 194 0.38 8.87 4.19
C SER A 194 1.81 8.75 3.69
N LEU A 195 2.03 8.99 2.40
CA LEU A 195 3.34 9.05 1.74
C LEU A 195 3.25 9.93 0.50
N VAL A 196 4.23 10.82 0.34
CA VAL A 196 4.59 11.39 -0.97
C VAL A 196 6.07 11.17 -1.17
N GLU A 197 6.46 10.54 -2.27
CA GLU A 197 7.84 10.23 -2.60
C GLU A 197 8.13 10.61 -4.03
N ILE A 198 9.27 11.25 -4.25
CA ILE A 198 9.80 11.63 -5.56
C ILE A 198 11.21 11.02 -5.67
N ASN A 199 11.34 9.95 -6.44
CA ASN A 199 12.61 9.24 -6.59
C ASN A 199 12.83 8.76 -8.04
N PRO A 200 13.55 9.56 -8.87
CA PRO A 200 14.28 10.76 -8.48
C PRO A 200 13.48 12.06 -8.63
N LEU A 201 13.83 13.02 -7.77
CA LEU A 201 13.69 14.44 -8.05
C LEU A 201 14.92 14.86 -8.84
N VAL A 202 14.77 15.58 -9.94
CA VAL A 202 15.93 15.89 -10.78
C VAL A 202 16.20 17.39 -10.89
N ILE A 203 17.50 17.72 -11.06
CA ILE A 203 17.95 19.01 -11.52
C ILE A 203 18.37 18.83 -12.96
N THR A 204 17.76 19.58 -13.87
CA THR A 204 18.10 19.54 -15.30
C THR A 204 19.36 20.36 -15.60
N ALA A 205 19.90 20.24 -16.81
CA ALA A 205 21.03 21.04 -17.27
C ALA A 205 20.72 22.55 -17.21
N GLU A 206 19.45 22.94 -17.35
CA GLU A 206 18.93 24.28 -17.26
C GLU A 206 18.68 24.73 -15.81
N GLU A 207 19.11 23.92 -14.82
CA GLU A 207 18.93 24.13 -13.38
C GLU A 207 17.47 24.16 -12.90
N ALA A 208 16.54 23.64 -13.70
CA ALA A 208 15.16 23.45 -13.27
C ALA A 208 15.04 22.23 -12.34
N VAL A 209 14.20 22.32 -11.31
CA VAL A 209 13.88 21.24 -10.40
C VAL A 209 12.57 20.60 -10.84
N ILE A 210 12.59 19.29 -11.16
CA ILE A 210 11.45 18.59 -11.75
C ILE A 210 11.25 17.25 -11.03
N ALA A 211 10.01 16.94 -10.66
CA ALA A 211 9.61 15.62 -10.16
C ALA A 211 9.52 14.62 -11.32
N LEU A 212 10.57 13.80 -11.48
CA LEU A 212 10.67 12.84 -12.59
C LEU A 212 9.85 11.58 -12.34
N ASP A 213 9.75 11.15 -11.10
CA ASP A 213 8.84 10.09 -10.64
C ASP A 213 7.91 10.65 -9.57
N ALA A 214 6.83 9.94 -9.28
CA ALA A 214 5.89 10.33 -8.25
C ALA A 214 5.20 9.10 -7.67
N LYS A 215 5.27 8.96 -6.35
CA LYS A 215 4.55 7.95 -5.59
C LYS A 215 3.75 8.66 -4.50
N VAL A 216 2.45 8.49 -4.52
CA VAL A 216 1.53 9.07 -3.54
C VAL A 216 0.65 7.98 -2.97
N ASN A 217 0.59 7.92 -1.65
CA ASN A 217 -0.36 7.10 -0.92
C ASN A 217 -1.26 8.03 -0.11
N LEU A 218 -2.55 7.82 -0.20
CA LEU A 218 -3.58 8.54 0.55
C LEU A 218 -3.98 7.71 1.79
N ASP A 219 -4.34 8.38 2.87
CA ASP A 219 -4.90 7.69 4.05
C ASP A 219 -6.30 7.18 3.72
N ASP A 220 -6.51 5.87 3.81
CA ASP A 220 -7.80 5.23 3.54
C ASP A 220 -8.91 5.76 4.46
N ASN A 221 -8.56 6.11 5.71
CA ASN A 221 -9.51 6.66 6.68
C ASN A 221 -10.00 8.07 6.32
N ALA A 222 -9.31 8.77 5.43
CA ALA A 222 -9.66 10.11 4.98
C ALA A 222 -10.40 10.15 3.63
N LEU A 223 -10.49 9.03 2.90
CA LEU A 223 -11.06 8.99 1.54
C LEU A 223 -12.52 9.45 1.48
N PHE A 224 -13.29 9.34 2.57
CA PHE A 224 -14.67 9.81 2.62
C PHE A 224 -14.81 11.31 2.30
N ARG A 225 -13.77 12.11 2.53
CA ARG A 225 -13.72 13.55 2.25
C ARG A 225 -13.01 13.90 0.93
N HIS A 226 -12.39 12.91 0.26
CA HIS A 226 -11.66 13.08 -1.00
C HIS A 226 -12.30 12.29 -2.14
N LYS A 227 -13.55 12.64 -2.47
CA LYS A 227 -14.32 11.93 -3.51
C LYS A 227 -13.71 12.04 -4.88
N ASP A 228 -12.97 13.12 -5.17
CA ASP A 228 -12.31 13.38 -6.45
C ASP A 228 -11.17 12.40 -6.75
N VAL A 229 -10.59 11.77 -5.74
CA VAL A 229 -9.53 10.76 -5.92
C VAL A 229 -10.00 9.32 -5.77
N LEU A 230 -11.26 9.08 -5.42
CA LEU A 230 -11.80 7.71 -5.34
C LEU A 230 -11.75 7.00 -6.70
N GLU A 231 -11.90 7.74 -7.81
CA GLU A 231 -11.80 7.22 -9.17
C GLU A 231 -10.37 6.79 -9.54
N PHE A 232 -9.37 7.17 -8.74
CA PHE A 232 -7.99 6.76 -8.94
C PHE A 232 -7.70 5.35 -8.42
N ARG A 233 -8.63 4.77 -7.65
CA ARG A 233 -8.47 3.43 -7.11
C ARG A 233 -8.42 2.40 -8.24
N ASP A 234 -7.37 1.59 -8.25
CA ASP A 234 -7.20 0.49 -9.20
C ASP A 234 -7.29 -0.86 -8.47
N LEU A 235 -8.47 -1.47 -8.52
CA LEU A 235 -8.74 -2.75 -7.86
C LEU A 235 -7.90 -3.90 -8.39
N GLU A 236 -7.38 -3.79 -9.62
CA GLU A 236 -6.53 -4.82 -10.23
C GLU A 236 -5.09 -4.81 -9.70
N GLU A 237 -4.70 -3.70 -9.04
CA GLU A 237 -3.41 -3.56 -8.36
C GLU A 237 -3.48 -3.92 -6.87
N GLU A 238 -4.69 -4.08 -6.31
CA GLU A 238 -4.90 -4.49 -4.93
C GLU A 238 -4.90 -6.02 -4.78
N ASP A 239 -4.81 -6.51 -3.55
CA ASP A 239 -4.98 -7.93 -3.26
C ASP A 239 -6.45 -8.33 -3.46
N PRO A 240 -6.75 -9.39 -4.24
CA PRO A 240 -8.13 -9.78 -4.52
C PRO A 240 -8.94 -10.13 -3.27
N LEU A 241 -8.32 -10.69 -2.21
CA LEU A 241 -8.99 -11.03 -0.96
C LEU A 241 -9.30 -9.77 -0.14
N GLU A 242 -8.39 -8.78 -0.15
CA GLU A 242 -8.62 -7.47 0.48
C GLU A 242 -9.74 -6.70 -0.23
N VAL A 243 -9.77 -6.73 -1.56
CA VAL A 243 -10.85 -6.15 -2.37
C VAL A 243 -12.19 -6.83 -2.05
N GLU A 244 -12.22 -8.16 -1.97
CA GLU A 244 -13.44 -8.90 -1.63
C GLU A 244 -13.92 -8.55 -0.22
N ALA A 245 -13.01 -8.51 0.76
CA ALA A 245 -13.31 -8.16 2.15
C ALA A 245 -13.90 -6.76 2.29
N SER A 246 -13.41 -5.81 1.52
CA SER A 246 -13.88 -4.42 1.55
C SER A 246 -15.37 -4.28 1.18
N LYS A 247 -15.92 -5.20 0.37
CA LYS A 247 -17.35 -5.21 0.00
C LYS A 247 -18.27 -5.50 1.17
N PHE A 248 -17.74 -6.15 2.21
CA PHE A 248 -18.48 -6.56 3.42
C PHE A 248 -18.08 -5.73 4.65
N ASN A 249 -17.35 -4.62 4.47
CA ASN A 249 -16.80 -3.78 5.55
C ASN A 249 -15.93 -4.58 6.54
N LEU A 250 -15.19 -5.56 6.05
CA LEU A 250 -14.23 -6.34 6.82
C LEU A 250 -12.83 -5.71 6.68
N ASN A 251 -12.15 -5.51 7.81
CA ASN A 251 -10.75 -5.13 7.83
C ASN A 251 -9.88 -6.38 7.65
N TYR A 252 -9.48 -6.65 6.41
CA TYR A 252 -8.69 -7.82 6.03
C TYR A 252 -7.35 -7.39 5.44
N ILE A 253 -6.27 -8.05 5.86
CA ILE A 253 -4.94 -7.92 5.23
C ILE A 253 -4.43 -9.34 4.97
N ASN A 254 -4.05 -9.61 3.74
CA ASN A 254 -3.47 -10.88 3.33
C ASN A 254 -2.00 -10.99 3.78
N LEU A 255 -1.60 -12.15 4.30
CA LEU A 255 -0.24 -12.47 4.76
C LEU A 255 0.19 -13.84 4.21
N ASP A 256 1.49 -14.16 4.31
CA ASP A 256 2.07 -15.37 3.70
C ASP A 256 2.02 -16.62 4.60
N GLY A 257 1.14 -16.65 5.61
CA GLY A 257 1.11 -17.73 6.60
C GLY A 257 0.21 -18.91 6.24
N ASN A 258 -0.02 -19.77 7.24
CA ASN A 258 -0.82 -20.99 7.13
C ASN A 258 -1.98 -21.10 8.15
N VAL A 259 -2.09 -20.12 9.04
CA VAL A 259 -3.19 -20.02 10.02
C VAL A 259 -4.09 -18.85 9.68
N GLY A 260 -5.32 -19.15 9.26
CA GLY A 260 -6.36 -18.15 9.09
C GLY A 260 -6.81 -17.59 10.45
N ASN A 261 -7.04 -16.29 10.53
CA ASN A 261 -7.42 -15.60 11.77
C ASN A 261 -8.74 -14.85 11.61
N MET A 262 -9.62 -15.02 12.59
CA MET A 262 -10.85 -14.22 12.72
C MET A 262 -10.97 -13.70 14.15
N VAL A 263 -10.99 -12.40 14.32
CA VAL A 263 -10.94 -11.74 15.64
C VAL A 263 -11.88 -10.54 15.66
N ASN A 264 -12.41 -10.18 16.82
CA ASN A 264 -13.15 -8.93 17.01
C ASN A 264 -12.33 -7.91 17.79
N GLY A 265 -11.77 -6.98 17.05
CA GLY A 265 -10.94 -5.89 17.54
C GLY A 265 -9.49 -5.97 17.09
N ALA A 266 -8.99 -4.89 16.49
CA ALA A 266 -7.68 -4.82 15.86
C ALA A 266 -6.50 -5.14 16.82
N GLY A 267 -6.57 -4.67 18.08
CA GLY A 267 -5.57 -4.98 19.10
C GLY A 267 -5.53 -6.46 19.45
N LEU A 268 -6.69 -7.11 19.56
CA LEU A 268 -6.78 -8.54 19.80
C LEU A 268 -6.29 -9.35 18.58
N ALA A 269 -6.55 -8.87 17.36
CA ALA A 269 -6.06 -9.49 16.14
C ALA A 269 -4.53 -9.48 16.09
N MET A 270 -3.89 -8.35 16.37
CA MET A 270 -2.42 -8.25 16.45
C MET A 270 -1.84 -9.20 17.51
N ALA A 271 -2.39 -9.19 18.73
CA ALA A 271 -1.95 -10.09 19.80
C ALA A 271 -2.15 -11.58 19.44
N THR A 272 -3.22 -11.89 18.68
CA THR A 272 -3.49 -13.26 18.21
C THR A 272 -2.43 -13.69 17.19
N MET A 273 -2.06 -12.84 16.25
CA MET A 273 -1.01 -13.12 15.28
C MET A 273 0.35 -13.32 15.95
N ASP A 274 0.70 -12.47 16.93
CA ASP A 274 1.94 -12.58 17.68
C ASP A 274 2.04 -13.93 18.41
N ILE A 275 0.96 -14.35 19.06
CA ILE A 275 0.99 -15.60 19.84
C ILE A 275 0.99 -16.86 18.95
N ILE A 276 0.39 -16.80 17.76
CA ILE A 276 0.49 -17.84 16.73
C ILE A 276 1.96 -18.01 16.31
N LYS A 277 2.62 -16.90 16.04
CA LYS A 277 4.04 -16.88 15.65
C LYS A 277 4.94 -17.41 16.74
N LEU A 278 4.71 -17.04 18.00
CA LEU A 278 5.39 -17.57 19.17
C LEU A 278 5.16 -19.07 19.37
N ALA A 279 4.03 -19.61 18.92
CA ALA A 279 3.73 -21.05 18.96
C ALA A 279 4.36 -21.85 17.79
N GLY A 280 5.04 -21.17 16.85
CA GLY A 280 5.76 -21.76 15.73
C GLY A 280 4.89 -22.03 14.49
N ALA A 281 3.81 -21.29 14.34
CA ALA A 281 3.01 -21.23 13.12
C ALA A 281 3.02 -19.79 12.55
N GLU A 282 2.52 -19.58 11.33
CA GLU A 282 2.53 -18.28 10.68
C GLU A 282 1.10 -17.81 10.37
N PRO A 283 0.71 -16.57 10.75
CA PRO A 283 -0.61 -16.05 10.44
C PRO A 283 -0.77 -15.78 8.93
N ALA A 284 -1.85 -16.28 8.34
CA ALA A 284 -2.18 -16.11 6.92
C ALA A 284 -2.89 -14.79 6.62
N ASN A 285 -3.51 -14.18 7.63
CA ASN A 285 -4.20 -12.91 7.48
C ASN A 285 -4.35 -12.17 8.81
N PHE A 286 -4.55 -10.86 8.71
CA PHE A 286 -5.23 -10.07 9.71
C PHE A 286 -6.71 -10.00 9.34
N LEU A 287 -7.64 -10.26 10.26
CA LEU A 287 -9.07 -10.01 10.06
C LEU A 287 -9.70 -9.55 11.36
N ASP A 288 -10.17 -8.32 11.36
CA ASP A 288 -11.00 -7.75 12.43
C ASP A 288 -12.43 -7.61 11.93
N VAL A 289 -13.34 -8.40 12.50
CA VAL A 289 -14.78 -8.31 12.20
C VAL A 289 -15.48 -7.19 12.96
N GLY A 290 -14.76 -6.50 13.87
CA GLY A 290 -15.31 -5.41 14.67
C GLY A 290 -16.24 -5.85 15.81
N GLY A 291 -16.59 -4.88 16.69
CA GLY A 291 -17.44 -5.12 17.84
C GLY A 291 -18.94 -5.25 17.53
N GLY A 292 -19.35 -4.96 16.30
CA GLY A 292 -20.74 -5.04 15.82
C GLY A 292 -20.98 -6.08 14.73
N ALA A 293 -20.12 -7.11 14.63
CA ALA A 293 -20.17 -8.10 13.57
C ALA A 293 -21.53 -8.78 13.47
N SER A 294 -22.09 -8.82 12.26
CA SER A 294 -23.27 -9.61 11.93
C SER A 294 -22.88 -11.06 11.54
N ALA A 295 -23.85 -11.97 11.54
CA ALA A 295 -23.65 -13.34 11.05
C ALA A 295 -23.12 -13.35 9.59
N GLU A 296 -23.60 -12.43 8.75
CA GLU A 296 -23.17 -12.25 7.37
C GLU A 296 -21.69 -11.84 7.27
N MET A 297 -21.22 -10.93 8.13
CA MET A 297 -19.81 -10.53 8.17
C MET A 297 -18.93 -11.72 8.58
N VAL A 298 -19.36 -12.52 9.56
CA VAL A 298 -18.66 -13.73 10.00
C VAL A 298 -18.60 -14.77 8.87
N GLU A 299 -19.71 -15.01 8.17
CA GLU A 299 -19.79 -15.92 7.02
C GLU A 299 -18.82 -15.50 5.91
N ASN A 300 -18.87 -14.22 5.51
CA ASN A 300 -17.98 -13.70 4.48
C ASN A 300 -16.50 -13.73 4.92
N GLY A 301 -16.22 -13.45 6.21
CA GLY A 301 -14.88 -13.60 6.77
C GLY A 301 -14.34 -15.02 6.62
N PHE A 302 -15.11 -16.04 6.97
CA PHE A 302 -14.74 -17.45 6.76
C PHE A 302 -14.53 -17.78 5.29
N ARG A 303 -15.44 -17.32 4.41
CA ARG A 303 -15.33 -17.55 2.97
C ARG A 303 -14.04 -16.97 2.40
N ILE A 304 -13.65 -15.76 2.82
CA ILE A 304 -12.44 -15.10 2.36
C ILE A 304 -11.20 -15.84 2.88
N ILE A 305 -11.14 -16.19 4.18
CA ILE A 305 -10.05 -16.97 4.76
C ILE A 305 -9.87 -18.30 4.02
N LEU A 306 -10.96 -19.03 3.76
CA LEU A 306 -10.91 -20.33 3.08
C LEU A 306 -10.59 -20.23 1.58
N SER A 307 -10.67 -19.05 0.99
CA SER A 307 -10.26 -18.82 -0.41
C SER A 307 -8.74 -18.78 -0.54
N ASP A 308 -8.00 -18.55 0.54
CA ASP A 308 -6.54 -18.66 0.56
C ASP A 308 -6.13 -20.13 0.67
N LYS A 309 -5.47 -20.64 -0.37
CA LYS A 309 -5.02 -22.04 -0.46
C LYS A 309 -3.91 -22.40 0.52
N ASN A 310 -3.24 -21.41 1.11
CA ASN A 310 -2.19 -21.62 2.08
C ASN A 310 -2.75 -21.93 3.48
N VAL A 311 -4.00 -21.58 3.74
CA VAL A 311 -4.65 -21.79 5.03
C VAL A 311 -4.88 -23.28 5.28
N LYS A 312 -4.26 -23.80 6.34
CA LYS A 312 -4.35 -25.19 6.79
C LYS A 312 -5.19 -25.37 8.06
N GLY A 313 -5.46 -24.28 8.76
CA GLY A 313 -6.27 -24.24 9.96
C GLY A 313 -6.70 -22.82 10.29
N ILE A 314 -7.78 -22.66 11.05
CA ILE A 314 -8.32 -21.33 11.40
C ILE A 314 -8.34 -21.19 12.92
N LEU A 315 -7.94 -20.01 13.40
CA LEU A 315 -8.13 -19.59 14.78
C LEU A 315 -9.19 -18.47 14.84
N VAL A 316 -10.32 -18.78 15.47
CA VAL A 316 -11.34 -17.81 15.85
C VAL A 316 -11.08 -17.39 17.29
N ASN A 317 -10.73 -16.14 17.53
CA ASN A 317 -10.44 -15.64 18.85
C ASN A 317 -11.33 -14.43 19.18
N ILE A 318 -12.28 -14.63 20.06
CA ILE A 318 -13.32 -13.67 20.39
C ILE A 318 -13.26 -13.26 21.84
N PHE A 319 -13.31 -11.96 22.04
CA PHE A 319 -13.58 -11.35 23.35
C PHE A 319 -14.94 -10.66 23.32
N GLY A 320 -15.92 -11.27 23.98
CA GLY A 320 -17.29 -10.76 24.06
C GLY A 320 -17.40 -9.54 24.97
N GLY A 321 -17.38 -8.38 24.33
CA GLY A 321 -17.78 -7.13 24.96
C GLY A 321 -19.15 -6.71 24.42
N ILE A 322 -19.15 -5.76 23.47
CA ILE A 322 -20.35 -5.34 22.72
C ILE A 322 -20.85 -6.51 21.84
N LEU A 323 -19.96 -7.17 21.14
CA LEU A 323 -20.27 -8.43 20.44
C LEU A 323 -20.39 -9.58 21.46
N ARG A 324 -21.55 -10.23 21.51
CA ARG A 324 -21.82 -11.33 22.42
C ARG A 324 -21.32 -12.65 21.83
N CYS A 325 -20.76 -13.51 22.68
CA CYS A 325 -20.22 -14.81 22.26
C CYS A 325 -21.29 -15.74 21.65
N ASP A 326 -22.53 -15.71 22.15
CA ASP A 326 -23.63 -16.51 21.61
C ASP A 326 -24.04 -16.06 20.20
N THR A 327 -24.02 -14.77 19.90
CA THR A 327 -24.30 -14.23 18.56
C THR A 327 -23.23 -14.66 17.57
N LEU A 328 -21.96 -14.57 17.97
CA LEU A 328 -20.88 -15.00 17.11
C LEU A 328 -20.86 -16.52 16.92
N ALA A 329 -21.11 -17.31 17.98
CA ALA A 329 -21.17 -18.76 17.88
C ALA A 329 -22.22 -19.20 16.84
N ARG A 330 -23.39 -18.58 16.82
CA ARG A 330 -24.40 -18.81 15.76
C ARG A 330 -23.86 -18.47 14.38
N GLY A 331 -23.22 -17.31 14.23
CA GLY A 331 -22.60 -16.90 12.95
C GLY A 331 -21.52 -17.89 12.47
N VAL A 332 -20.68 -18.38 13.37
CA VAL A 332 -19.67 -19.41 13.06
C VAL A 332 -20.34 -20.72 12.60
N VAL A 333 -21.37 -21.17 13.30
CA VAL A 333 -22.10 -22.41 12.95
C VAL A 333 -22.80 -22.26 11.59
N GLU A 334 -23.48 -21.16 11.35
CA GLU A 334 -24.14 -20.88 10.07
C GLU A 334 -23.13 -20.80 8.91
N ALA A 335 -22.04 -20.08 9.12
CA ALA A 335 -20.97 -19.97 8.14
C ALA A 335 -20.35 -21.33 7.81
N ALA A 336 -20.03 -22.12 8.84
CA ALA A 336 -19.47 -23.45 8.68
C ALA A 336 -20.38 -24.40 7.91
N ALA A 337 -21.69 -24.36 8.19
CA ALA A 337 -22.69 -25.17 7.50
C ALA A 337 -22.83 -24.78 6.01
N LYS A 338 -22.70 -23.48 5.68
CA LYS A 338 -22.85 -22.98 4.31
C LYS A 338 -21.57 -23.10 3.47
N THR A 339 -20.41 -22.86 4.07
CA THR A 339 -19.13 -22.81 3.35
C THR A 339 -18.45 -24.18 3.21
N GLY A 340 -18.91 -25.19 3.94
CA GLY A 340 -18.30 -26.53 3.91
C GLY A 340 -16.86 -26.50 4.40
N ILE A 341 -16.62 -25.99 5.62
CA ILE A 341 -15.27 -25.85 6.18
C ILE A 341 -14.55 -27.21 6.16
N ASN A 342 -13.45 -27.25 5.41
CA ASN A 342 -12.64 -28.46 5.20
C ASN A 342 -11.30 -28.43 5.97
N VAL A 343 -11.06 -27.39 6.76
CA VAL A 343 -9.88 -27.24 7.61
C VAL A 343 -10.28 -27.23 9.09
N PRO A 344 -9.40 -27.67 10.00
CA PRO A 344 -9.70 -27.61 11.44
C PRO A 344 -9.83 -26.17 11.93
N VAL A 345 -10.80 -25.94 12.82
CA VAL A 345 -11.05 -24.62 13.41
C VAL A 345 -10.89 -24.68 14.93
N VAL A 346 -9.99 -23.90 15.44
CA VAL A 346 -9.80 -23.66 16.88
C VAL A 346 -10.61 -22.43 17.27
N VAL A 347 -11.44 -22.54 18.30
CA VAL A 347 -12.26 -21.43 18.79
C VAL A 347 -11.94 -21.13 20.24
N ARG A 348 -11.55 -19.90 20.50
CA ARG A 348 -11.43 -19.34 21.85
C ARG A 348 -12.45 -18.23 22.01
N MET A 349 -13.25 -18.33 23.06
CA MET A 349 -14.23 -17.31 23.44
C MET A 349 -14.09 -16.94 24.90
N GLU A 350 -14.22 -15.64 25.17
CA GLU A 350 -14.27 -15.05 26.51
C GLU A 350 -15.23 -13.87 26.53
N GLY A 351 -15.77 -13.56 27.73
CA GLY A 351 -16.62 -12.37 27.92
C GLY A 351 -18.12 -12.67 27.91
N THR A 352 -18.94 -11.74 27.42
CA THR A 352 -20.40 -11.76 27.54
C THR A 352 -21.01 -12.97 26.85
N ASN A 353 -21.81 -13.75 27.57
CA ASN A 353 -22.53 -14.96 27.12
C ASN A 353 -21.61 -16.09 26.63
N VAL A 354 -20.41 -16.20 27.22
CA VAL A 354 -19.42 -17.21 26.81
C VAL A 354 -19.92 -18.65 26.96
N GLU A 355 -20.63 -18.98 28.05
CA GLU A 355 -21.13 -20.33 28.31
C GLU A 355 -22.18 -20.74 27.25
N GLU A 356 -23.08 -19.81 26.91
CA GLU A 356 -24.08 -20.06 25.85
C GLU A 356 -23.37 -20.18 24.48
N GLY A 357 -22.37 -19.36 24.20
CA GLY A 357 -21.59 -19.49 22.97
C GLY A 357 -20.88 -20.86 22.86
N ARG A 358 -20.27 -21.33 23.94
CA ARG A 358 -19.61 -22.65 24.00
C ARG A 358 -20.64 -23.78 23.80
N ARG A 359 -21.84 -23.67 24.40
CA ARG A 359 -22.93 -24.64 24.23
C ARG A 359 -23.37 -24.73 22.77
N ILE A 360 -23.59 -23.57 22.10
CA ILE A 360 -23.99 -23.54 20.68
C ILE A 360 -22.92 -24.22 19.80
N LEU A 361 -21.64 -23.97 20.04
CA LEU A 361 -20.56 -24.60 19.29
C LEU A 361 -20.52 -26.14 19.53
N ALA A 362 -20.66 -26.57 20.78
CA ALA A 362 -20.64 -27.99 21.13
C ALA A 362 -21.82 -28.76 20.54
N GLU A 363 -23.03 -28.20 20.52
CA GLU A 363 -24.24 -28.77 19.97
C GLU A 363 -24.33 -28.72 18.43
N SER A 364 -23.44 -27.98 17.78
CA SER A 364 -23.46 -27.76 16.31
C SER A 364 -23.16 -28.99 15.48
N GLY A 365 -22.54 -30.03 16.07
CA GLY A 365 -22.05 -31.19 15.34
C GLY A 365 -20.84 -30.94 14.43
N LEU A 366 -20.28 -29.73 14.46
CA LEU A 366 -19.10 -29.36 13.69
C LEU A 366 -17.81 -29.78 14.42
N ASN A 367 -16.79 -30.14 13.65
CA ASN A 367 -15.47 -30.49 14.21
C ASN A 367 -14.69 -29.21 14.64
N LEU A 368 -15.16 -28.58 15.74
CA LEU A 368 -14.57 -27.39 16.30
C LEU A 368 -13.75 -27.74 17.55
N ILE A 369 -12.55 -27.20 17.63
CA ILE A 369 -11.63 -27.41 18.76
C ILE A 369 -11.75 -26.23 19.70
N THR A 370 -12.32 -26.39 20.88
CA THR A 370 -12.40 -25.32 21.88
C THR A 370 -11.07 -25.13 22.60
N ALA A 371 -10.71 -23.88 22.87
CA ALA A 371 -9.53 -23.52 23.62
C ALA A 371 -9.89 -22.81 24.93
N ALA A 372 -9.14 -23.10 26.00
CA ALA A 372 -9.38 -22.55 27.33
C ALA A 372 -8.93 -21.08 27.44
N ASP A 373 -7.78 -20.77 26.89
CA ASP A 373 -7.17 -19.44 26.88
C ASP A 373 -6.43 -19.18 25.54
N LEU A 374 -5.86 -17.99 25.40
CA LEU A 374 -5.16 -17.58 24.17
C LEU A 374 -3.91 -18.43 23.90
N LYS A 375 -3.18 -18.83 24.95
CA LYS A 375 -1.98 -19.66 24.83
C LYS A 375 -2.34 -21.11 24.41
N ASP A 376 -3.41 -21.66 24.94
CA ASP A 376 -3.95 -22.97 24.55
C ASP A 376 -4.44 -22.94 23.10
N ALA A 377 -5.13 -21.88 22.71
CA ALA A 377 -5.59 -21.67 21.35
C ALA A 377 -4.42 -21.68 20.34
N ALA A 378 -3.37 -20.90 20.61
CA ALA A 378 -2.19 -20.84 19.75
C ALA A 378 -1.47 -22.18 19.64
N LYS A 379 -1.31 -22.91 20.75
CA LYS A 379 -0.71 -24.26 20.75
C LYS A 379 -1.53 -25.24 19.91
N LYS A 380 -2.83 -25.25 20.10
CA LYS A 380 -3.73 -26.15 19.37
C LYS A 380 -3.70 -25.86 17.87
N VAL A 381 -3.81 -24.58 17.46
CA VAL A 381 -3.76 -24.24 16.04
C VAL A 381 -2.38 -24.54 15.43
N ALA A 382 -1.28 -24.30 16.14
CA ALA A 382 0.05 -24.63 15.66
C ALA A 382 0.28 -26.12 15.49
N GLN A 383 -0.36 -26.95 16.30
CA GLN A 383 -0.26 -28.41 16.19
C GLN A 383 -1.00 -28.97 14.97
N ILE A 384 -2.11 -28.36 14.59
CA ILE A 384 -2.94 -28.84 13.47
C ILE A 384 -2.46 -28.36 12.10
N VAL A 385 -1.59 -27.36 12.02
CA VAL A 385 -1.04 -26.84 10.75
C VAL A 385 0.39 -27.33 10.44
N LYS A 386 0.97 -28.08 11.36
CA LYS A 386 2.27 -28.76 11.15
C LYS A 386 2.08 -29.97 10.22
#